data_b24fd3570db1b82459045301c853bd44
#
_entry.id   b24fd3570db1b82459045301c853bd44
#
_cell.length_a   1.000
_cell.length_b   1.000
_cell.length_c   1.000
_cell.angle_alpha   90.00
_cell.angle_beta   90.00
_cell.angle_gamma   90.00
#
_symmetry.space_group_name_H-M   'P 1'
#
loop_
_entity.id
_entity.type
_entity.pdbx_description
1 polymer ?
#
loop_
_entity_poly.entity_id
_entity_poly.type
_entity_poly.pdbx_seq_one_letter_code
_entity_poly.pdbx_strand_id
1 'polypeptide(L)'
;MRTFLMGKVGFVEKKVWEPNCWINVVSPTQDDLRYLIDEMGVPEAFIDDVEDVDERSRLEVEDGWTLMILRIPFKSVDTSIPFITVPLGIIVKEDMFVTVCYYETEMIPDFINYVIRKNLEIANNWDLVFRLFLSASVWYLKYLKQINAQMHMAEV
;
A
#
# COMPACT_ATOMS: atom_id res chain seq x y z
N MET A 1 7.34 5.01 8.70
CA MET A 1 6.41 6.12 9.03
C MET A 1 4.98 5.59 9.06
N ARG A 2 4.28 5.89 10.10
CA ARG A 2 2.94 5.40 10.37
C ARG A 2 1.96 6.57 10.37
N THR A 3 0.89 6.50 9.57
CA THR A 3 -0.17 7.50 9.54
C THR A 3 -1.53 6.85 9.72
N PHE A 4 -2.45 7.58 10.34
CA PHE A 4 -3.83 7.14 10.58
C PHE A 4 -4.75 8.02 9.78
N LEU A 5 -5.51 7.41 8.86
CA LEU A 5 -6.37 8.13 7.93
C LEU A 5 -7.83 7.67 8.10
N MET A 6 -8.71 8.61 8.42
CA MET A 6 -10.14 8.35 8.53
C MET A 6 -10.82 8.83 7.25
N GLY A 7 -11.49 7.90 6.56
CA GLY A 7 -12.07 8.18 5.27
C GLY A 7 -13.57 7.96 5.20
N LYS A 8 -14.37 8.94 5.63
CA LYS A 8 -15.80 8.97 5.23
C LYS A 8 -15.97 9.70 3.92
N VAL A 9 -15.50 10.94 3.86
CA VAL A 9 -15.45 11.74 2.63
C VAL A 9 -14.07 12.40 2.58
N GLY A 10 -13.24 11.96 1.63
CA GLY A 10 -11.83 12.26 1.64
C GLY A 10 -11.12 11.56 2.81
N PHE A 11 -9.83 11.81 2.98
CA PHE A 11 -9.10 11.31 4.15
C PHE A 11 -8.77 12.45 5.10
N VAL A 12 -8.99 12.21 6.39
CA VAL A 12 -8.57 13.12 7.48
C VAL A 12 -7.54 12.37 8.31
N GLU A 13 -6.37 12.97 8.51
CA GLU A 13 -5.33 12.39 9.35
C GLU A 13 -5.71 12.49 10.82
N LYS A 14 -5.58 11.38 11.53
CA LYS A 14 -5.80 11.28 12.98
C LYS A 14 -4.47 11.05 13.68
N LYS A 15 -4.40 11.42 14.96
CA LYS A 15 -3.20 11.22 15.79
C LYS A 15 -3.09 9.81 16.36
N VAL A 16 -4.23 9.16 16.57
CA VAL A 16 -4.33 7.81 17.11
C VAL A 16 -5.31 7.00 16.29
N TRP A 17 -5.19 5.67 16.39
CA TRP A 17 -6.12 4.77 15.72
C TRP A 17 -7.52 4.88 16.32
N GLU A 18 -8.50 4.88 15.45
CA GLU A 18 -9.92 4.73 15.76
C GLU A 18 -10.50 3.64 14.84
N PRO A 19 -11.61 2.96 15.24
CA PRO A 19 -12.27 2.00 14.36
C PRO A 19 -12.54 2.59 12.97
N ASN A 20 -12.28 1.79 11.93
CA ASN A 20 -12.38 2.17 10.51
C ASN A 20 -11.31 3.17 10.02
N CYS A 21 -10.31 3.48 10.82
CA CYS A 21 -9.12 4.18 10.34
C CYS A 21 -8.27 3.26 9.46
N TRP A 22 -7.71 3.82 8.43
CA TRP A 22 -6.64 3.19 7.66
C TRP A 22 -5.30 3.50 8.33
N ILE A 23 -4.57 2.45 8.74
CA ILE A 23 -3.20 2.57 9.24
C ILE A 23 -2.27 2.35 8.05
N ASN A 24 -1.67 3.43 7.57
CA ASN A 24 -0.74 3.38 6.44
C ASN A 24 0.71 3.41 6.97
N VAL A 25 1.45 2.34 6.72
CA VAL A 25 2.84 2.20 7.17
C VAL A 25 3.75 2.10 5.96
N VAL A 26 4.67 3.04 5.85
CA VAL A 26 5.65 3.11 4.77
C VAL A 26 7.05 3.12 5.37
N SER A 27 7.96 2.31 4.82
CA SER A 27 9.33 2.18 5.33
C SER A 27 9.34 2.03 6.87
N PRO A 28 8.73 0.96 7.40
CA PRO A 28 8.47 0.86 8.83
C PRO A 28 9.73 0.89 9.68
N THR A 29 9.66 1.62 10.79
CA THR A 29 10.66 1.58 11.86
C THR A 29 10.38 0.41 12.78
N GLN A 30 11.33 0.09 13.68
CA GLN A 30 11.09 -0.94 14.71
C GLN A 30 9.91 -0.58 15.61
N ASP A 31 9.70 0.71 15.88
CA ASP A 31 8.56 1.17 16.65
C ASP A 31 7.24 0.94 15.90
N ASP A 32 7.21 1.19 14.60
CA ASP A 32 6.04 0.92 13.76
C ASP A 32 5.68 -0.58 13.79
N LEU A 33 6.67 -1.45 13.64
CA LEU A 33 6.45 -2.91 13.67
C LEU A 33 5.96 -3.38 15.04
N ARG A 34 6.55 -2.86 16.10
CA ARG A 34 6.13 -3.16 17.46
C ARG A 34 4.69 -2.74 17.71
N TYR A 35 4.32 -1.55 17.23
CA TYR A 35 2.95 -1.07 17.33
C TYR A 35 1.96 -2.02 16.62
N LEU A 36 2.26 -2.46 15.41
CA LEU A 36 1.38 -3.35 14.66
C LEU A 36 1.24 -4.71 15.34
N ILE A 37 2.33 -5.28 15.84
CA ILE A 37 2.35 -6.62 16.42
C ILE A 37 1.79 -6.59 17.84
N ASP A 38 2.32 -5.72 18.71
CA ASP A 38 2.03 -5.74 20.14
C ASP A 38 0.73 -5.03 20.49
N GLU A 39 0.42 -3.91 19.85
CA GLU A 39 -0.78 -3.13 20.16
C GLU A 39 -1.96 -3.50 19.29
N MET A 40 -1.76 -3.68 17.99
CA MET A 40 -2.84 -3.99 17.06
C MET A 40 -3.07 -5.49 16.87
N GLY A 41 -2.14 -6.33 17.27
CA GLY A 41 -2.27 -7.78 17.20
C GLY A 41 -2.08 -8.37 15.82
N VAL A 42 -1.45 -7.65 14.89
CA VAL A 42 -1.16 -8.15 13.55
C VAL A 42 -0.21 -9.35 13.64
N PRO A 43 -0.50 -10.48 12.97
CA PRO A 43 0.43 -11.61 12.95
C PRO A 43 1.81 -11.22 12.44
N GLU A 44 2.85 -11.54 13.19
CA GLU A 44 4.23 -11.21 12.83
C GLU A 44 4.62 -11.83 11.49
N ALA A 45 4.13 -13.03 11.19
CA ALA A 45 4.39 -13.71 9.93
C ALA A 45 3.91 -12.90 8.72
N PHE A 46 2.82 -12.14 8.86
CA PHE A 46 2.33 -11.27 7.78
C PHE A 46 3.32 -10.14 7.49
N ILE A 47 3.88 -9.55 8.54
CA ILE A 47 4.87 -8.48 8.41
C ILE A 47 6.14 -9.01 7.73
N ASP A 48 6.62 -10.18 8.15
CA ASP A 48 7.81 -10.83 7.56
C ASP A 48 7.60 -11.14 6.07
N ASP A 49 6.42 -11.60 5.70
CA ASP A 49 6.09 -11.91 4.31
C ASP A 49 6.09 -10.66 3.42
N VAL A 50 5.57 -9.54 3.93
CA VAL A 50 5.56 -8.27 3.18
C VAL A 50 6.97 -7.69 3.03
N GLU A 51 7.86 -7.95 3.98
CA GLU A 51 9.26 -7.51 3.91
C GLU A 51 10.02 -8.19 2.76
N ASP A 52 9.67 -9.43 2.43
CA ASP A 52 10.35 -10.18 1.37
C ASP A 52 10.00 -9.62 -0.01
N VAL A 53 10.98 -8.98 -0.65
CA VAL A 53 10.79 -8.38 -1.98
C VAL A 53 10.41 -9.40 -3.06
N ASP A 54 10.75 -10.67 -2.85
CA ASP A 54 10.46 -11.76 -3.78
C ASP A 54 9.11 -12.45 -3.49
N GLU A 55 8.40 -11.99 -2.46
CA GLU A 55 7.12 -12.57 -2.09
C GLU A 55 6.08 -12.39 -3.20
N ARG A 56 5.33 -13.45 -3.48
CA ARG A 56 4.33 -13.47 -4.55
C ARG A 56 3.02 -12.83 -4.09
N SER A 57 2.30 -12.24 -5.03
CA SER A 57 0.91 -11.83 -4.81
C SER A 57 0.08 -13.04 -4.37
N ARG A 58 -0.61 -12.89 -3.23
CA ARG A 58 -1.45 -13.96 -2.67
C ARG A 58 -2.44 -13.44 -1.66
N LEU A 59 -3.38 -14.30 -1.32
CA LEU A 59 -4.34 -14.09 -0.25
C LEU A 59 -4.12 -15.16 0.83
N GLU A 60 -4.08 -14.74 2.09
CA GLU A 60 -3.95 -15.64 3.23
C GLU A 60 -4.91 -15.21 4.34
N VAL A 61 -5.53 -16.19 5.01
CA VAL A 61 -6.43 -15.95 6.12
C VAL A 61 -5.93 -16.72 7.34
N GLU A 62 -5.77 -16.04 8.47
CA GLU A 62 -5.31 -16.63 9.72
C GLU A 62 -5.97 -15.92 10.89
N ASP A 63 -6.66 -16.68 11.77
CA ASP A 63 -7.28 -16.18 13.00
C ASP A 63 -8.15 -14.92 12.81
N GLY A 64 -8.93 -14.87 11.74
CA GLY A 64 -9.77 -13.73 11.41
C GLY A 64 -9.05 -12.60 10.70
N TRP A 65 -7.74 -12.67 10.57
CA TRP A 65 -6.95 -11.73 9.78
C TRP A 65 -6.90 -12.17 8.32
N THR A 66 -7.02 -11.22 7.41
CA THR A 66 -6.83 -11.43 5.98
C THR A 66 -5.61 -10.62 5.53
N LEU A 67 -4.64 -11.30 4.94
CA LEU A 67 -3.50 -10.68 4.28
C LEU A 67 -3.68 -10.79 2.77
N MET A 68 -3.59 -9.66 2.08
CA MET A 68 -3.47 -9.60 0.63
C MET A 68 -2.12 -8.99 0.29
N ILE A 69 -1.31 -9.70 -0.46
CA ILE A 69 -0.06 -9.15 -1.00
C ILE A 69 -0.29 -8.80 -2.45
N LEU A 70 -0.19 -7.52 -2.75
CA LEU A 70 -0.29 -6.96 -4.09
C LEU A 70 1.10 -6.46 -4.50
N ARG A 71 1.56 -6.87 -5.68
CA ARG A 71 2.78 -6.29 -6.25
C ARG A 71 2.43 -4.96 -6.89
N ILE A 72 3.08 -3.90 -6.47
CA ILE A 72 2.83 -2.55 -6.99
C ILE A 72 4.07 -2.01 -7.71
N PRO A 73 3.87 -1.16 -8.72
CA PRO A 73 5.00 -0.62 -9.47
C PRO A 73 5.78 0.39 -8.64
N PHE A 74 7.09 0.33 -8.79
CA PHE A 74 8.02 1.19 -8.07
C PHE A 74 9.12 1.65 -9.01
N LYS A 75 9.37 2.95 -9.04
CA LYS A 75 10.46 3.53 -9.79
C LYS A 75 11.68 3.65 -8.89
N SER A 76 12.66 2.79 -9.14
CA SER A 76 13.91 2.79 -8.39
C SER A 76 14.82 3.93 -8.82
N VAL A 77 15.66 4.39 -7.89
CA VAL A 77 16.76 5.31 -8.20
C VAL A 77 17.93 4.61 -8.89
N ASP A 78 17.96 3.28 -8.88
CA ASP A 78 18.95 2.48 -9.60
C ASP A 78 18.70 2.60 -11.11
N THR A 79 19.68 3.14 -11.82
CA THR A 79 19.58 3.37 -13.26
C THR A 79 19.67 2.10 -14.09
N SER A 80 20.19 0.99 -13.53
CA SER A 80 20.27 -0.28 -14.24
C SER A 80 18.92 -0.99 -14.34
N ILE A 81 18.08 -0.88 -13.31
CA ILE A 81 16.73 -1.42 -13.29
C ILE A 81 15.78 -0.36 -12.70
N PRO A 82 15.35 0.63 -13.52
CA PRO A 82 14.60 1.78 -13.01
C PRO A 82 13.17 1.45 -12.59
N PHE A 83 12.57 0.39 -13.15
CA PHE A 83 11.20 -0.02 -12.84
C PHE A 83 11.18 -1.44 -12.32
N ILE A 84 10.71 -1.61 -11.10
CA ILE A 84 10.50 -2.91 -10.45
C ILE A 84 9.13 -2.96 -9.84
N THR A 85 8.74 -4.12 -9.34
CA THR A 85 7.56 -4.22 -8.49
C THR A 85 7.97 -4.55 -7.06
N VAL A 86 7.20 -4.05 -6.10
CA VAL A 86 7.46 -4.27 -4.68
C VAL A 86 6.16 -4.72 -4.00
N PRO A 87 6.26 -5.50 -2.90
CA PRO A 87 5.06 -5.94 -2.19
C PRO A 87 4.39 -4.79 -1.44
N LEU A 88 3.06 -4.73 -1.56
CA LEU A 88 2.19 -3.97 -0.66
C LEU A 88 1.37 -4.99 0.11
N GLY A 89 1.50 -5.02 1.42
CA GLY A 89 0.65 -5.82 2.29
C GLY A 89 -0.61 -5.05 2.66
N ILE A 90 -1.77 -5.65 2.40
CA ILE A 90 -3.07 -5.15 2.82
C ILE A 90 -3.60 -6.13 3.86
N ILE A 91 -3.76 -5.69 5.10
CA ILE A 91 -4.09 -6.52 6.24
C ILE A 91 -5.40 -6.03 6.84
N VAL A 92 -6.40 -6.90 6.87
CA VAL A 92 -7.76 -6.54 7.26
C VAL A 92 -8.28 -7.49 8.32
N LYS A 93 -8.89 -6.94 9.35
CA LYS A 93 -9.67 -7.69 10.35
C LYS A 93 -10.76 -6.78 10.92
N GLU A 94 -12.02 -7.18 10.72
CA GLU A 94 -13.17 -6.41 11.23
C GLU A 94 -13.11 -4.93 10.81
N ASP A 95 -12.96 -4.03 11.78
CA ASP A 95 -12.87 -2.58 11.59
C ASP A 95 -11.42 -2.07 11.46
N MET A 96 -10.45 -2.99 11.35
CA MET A 96 -9.03 -2.67 11.17
C MET A 96 -8.63 -2.81 9.72
N PHE A 97 -7.94 -1.81 9.20
CA PHE A 97 -7.39 -1.80 7.84
C PHE A 97 -5.96 -1.27 7.91
N VAL A 98 -5.00 -2.11 7.55
CA VAL A 98 -3.58 -1.79 7.61
C VAL A 98 -2.95 -2.01 6.25
N THR A 99 -2.14 -1.09 5.80
CA THR A 99 -1.23 -1.32 4.67
C THR A 99 0.20 -1.15 5.11
N VAL A 100 1.08 -2.05 4.65
CA VAL A 100 2.50 -2.02 4.93
C VAL A 100 3.27 -2.11 3.62
N CYS A 101 4.15 -1.15 3.38
CA CYS A 101 5.05 -1.17 2.25
C CYS A 101 6.45 -0.74 2.72
N TYR A 102 7.46 -1.55 2.45
CA TYR A 102 8.83 -1.25 2.86
C TYR A 102 9.53 -0.24 1.95
N TYR A 103 8.84 0.22 0.90
CA TYR A 103 9.37 1.17 -0.09
C TYR A 103 8.50 2.42 -0.16
N GLU A 104 9.13 3.56 -0.37
CA GLU A 104 8.42 4.83 -0.60
C GLU A 104 8.01 4.90 -2.07
N THR A 105 6.78 4.51 -2.37
CA THR A 105 6.24 4.53 -3.72
C THR A 105 5.52 5.85 -4.00
N GLU A 106 5.36 6.18 -5.29
CA GLU A 106 4.56 7.35 -5.71
C GLU A 106 3.06 7.05 -5.62
N MET A 107 2.67 5.79 -5.76
CA MET A 107 1.27 5.37 -5.85
C MET A 107 0.46 5.71 -4.61
N ILE A 108 0.97 5.37 -3.42
CA ILE A 108 0.21 5.54 -2.17
C ILE A 108 -0.07 7.01 -1.85
N PRO A 109 0.94 7.91 -1.84
CA PRO A 109 0.68 9.34 -1.64
C PRO A 109 -0.25 9.93 -2.70
N ASP A 110 -0.08 9.55 -3.95
CA ASP A 110 -0.94 10.01 -5.04
C ASP A 110 -2.39 9.58 -4.85
N PHE A 111 -2.61 8.33 -4.45
CA PHE A 111 -3.93 7.82 -4.14
C PHE A 111 -4.60 8.60 -3.00
N ILE A 112 -3.87 8.84 -1.90
CA ILE A 112 -4.38 9.61 -0.75
C ILE A 112 -4.76 11.03 -1.19
N ASN A 113 -3.90 11.70 -1.93
CA ASN A 113 -4.15 13.05 -2.42
C ASN A 113 -5.34 13.10 -3.39
N TYR A 114 -5.48 12.09 -4.23
CA TYR A 114 -6.60 11.97 -5.16
C TYR A 114 -7.93 11.86 -4.42
N VAL A 115 -8.00 11.01 -3.39
CA VAL A 115 -9.21 10.83 -2.58
C VAL A 115 -9.58 12.13 -1.86
N ILE A 116 -8.59 12.82 -1.31
CA ILE A 116 -8.81 14.12 -0.63
C ILE A 116 -9.31 15.17 -1.61
N ARG A 117 -8.61 15.33 -2.74
CA ARG A 117 -8.94 16.36 -3.74
C ARG A 117 -10.31 16.17 -4.37
N LYS A 118 -10.69 14.92 -4.61
CA LYS A 118 -11.98 14.58 -5.23
C LYS A 118 -13.11 14.39 -4.21
N ASN A 119 -12.83 14.51 -2.91
CA ASN A 119 -13.80 14.24 -1.86
C ASN A 119 -14.51 12.89 -2.03
N LEU A 120 -13.75 11.88 -2.37
CA LEU A 120 -14.31 10.55 -2.60
C LEU A 120 -14.78 9.93 -1.28
N GLU A 121 -15.93 9.27 -1.33
CA GLU A 121 -16.44 8.49 -0.22
C GLU A 121 -15.88 7.08 -0.28
N ILE A 122 -15.32 6.62 0.84
CA ILE A 122 -14.87 5.23 1.01
C ILE A 122 -15.93 4.50 1.82
N ALA A 123 -16.67 3.62 1.18
CA ALA A 123 -17.83 2.97 1.78
C ALA A 123 -17.48 1.99 2.90
N ASN A 124 -16.41 1.20 2.69
CA ASN A 124 -15.96 0.17 3.63
C ASN A 124 -14.54 -0.28 3.26
N ASN A 125 -14.00 -1.25 4.01
CA ASN A 125 -12.65 -1.78 3.78
C ASN A 125 -12.49 -2.40 2.38
N TRP A 126 -13.49 -3.09 1.87
CA TRP A 126 -13.42 -3.72 0.55
C TRP A 126 -13.45 -2.70 -0.58
N ASP A 127 -14.17 -1.61 -0.40
CA ASP A 127 -14.12 -0.47 -1.33
C ASP A 127 -12.71 0.13 -1.38
N LEU A 128 -12.07 0.28 -0.23
CA LEU A 128 -10.70 0.77 -0.15
C LEU A 128 -9.71 -0.18 -0.83
N VAL A 129 -9.84 -1.49 -0.60
CA VAL A 129 -9.04 -2.51 -1.29
C VAL A 129 -9.18 -2.37 -2.81
N PHE A 130 -10.41 -2.30 -3.31
CA PHE A 130 -10.70 -2.19 -4.73
C PHE A 130 -10.08 -0.93 -5.34
N ARG A 131 -10.19 0.19 -4.64
CA ARG A 131 -9.61 1.47 -5.09
C ARG A 131 -8.08 1.43 -5.12
N LEU A 132 -7.46 0.73 -4.18
CA LEU A 132 -6.00 0.52 -4.21
C LEU A 132 -5.59 -0.33 -5.41
N PHE A 133 -6.34 -1.39 -5.74
CA PHE A 133 -6.10 -2.17 -6.95
C PHE A 133 -6.22 -1.33 -8.22
N LEU A 134 -7.25 -0.49 -8.30
CA LEU A 134 -7.41 0.41 -9.45
C LEU A 134 -6.25 1.40 -9.57
N SER A 135 -5.82 1.96 -8.45
CA SER A 135 -4.67 2.89 -8.42
C SER A 135 -3.39 2.21 -8.89
N ALA A 136 -3.15 0.98 -8.44
CA ALA A 136 -2.00 0.20 -8.90
C ALA A 136 -2.05 -0.03 -10.41
N SER A 137 -3.22 -0.35 -10.96
CA SER A 137 -3.39 -0.54 -12.40
C SER A 137 -3.08 0.73 -13.20
N VAL A 138 -3.52 1.88 -12.72
CA VAL A 138 -3.22 3.18 -13.35
C VAL A 138 -1.71 3.44 -13.36
N TRP A 139 -1.01 3.17 -12.27
CA TRP A 139 0.43 3.38 -12.17
C TRP A 139 1.23 2.39 -13.02
N TYR A 140 0.77 1.14 -13.17
CA TYR A 140 1.35 0.19 -14.13
C TYR A 140 1.31 0.74 -15.55
N LEU A 141 0.16 1.26 -15.98
CA LEU A 141 0.02 1.86 -17.29
C LEU A 141 0.90 3.09 -17.48
N LYS A 142 0.99 3.93 -16.46
CA LYS A 142 1.81 5.14 -16.48
C LYS A 142 3.30 4.79 -16.65
N TYR A 143 3.81 3.83 -15.88
CA TYR A 143 5.20 3.41 -15.99
C TYR A 143 5.48 2.65 -17.30
N LEU A 144 4.52 1.85 -17.76
CA LEU A 144 4.64 1.17 -19.05
C LEU A 144 4.80 2.17 -20.20
N LYS A 145 4.06 3.28 -20.17
CA LYS A 145 4.23 4.36 -21.14
C LYS A 145 5.62 4.98 -21.09
N GLN A 146 6.17 5.17 -19.90
CA GLN A 146 7.53 5.67 -19.73
C GLN A 146 8.57 4.69 -20.28
N ILE A 147 8.42 3.40 -20.04
CA ILE A 147 9.29 2.35 -20.58
C ILE A 147 9.22 2.36 -22.12
N ASN A 148 8.05 2.42 -22.69
CA ASN A 148 7.86 2.46 -24.15
C ASN A 148 8.53 3.70 -24.77
N ALA A 149 8.42 4.85 -24.14
CA ALA A 149 9.08 6.07 -24.58
C ALA A 149 10.61 5.93 -24.57
N GLN A 150 11.16 5.31 -23.52
CA GLN A 150 12.61 5.04 -23.43
C GLN A 150 13.08 4.04 -24.50
N MET A 151 12.30 3.01 -24.77
CA MET A 151 12.59 2.05 -25.84
C MET A 151 12.59 2.73 -27.21
N HIS A 152 11.63 3.60 -27.50
CA HIS A 152 11.60 4.36 -28.73
C HIS A 152 12.85 5.24 -28.91
N MET A 153 13.29 5.88 -27.85
CA MET A 153 14.52 6.69 -27.89
C MET A 153 15.76 5.83 -28.12
N ALA A 154 15.79 4.60 -27.64
CA ALA A 154 16.90 3.68 -27.81
C ALA A 154 16.98 3.09 -29.23
N GLU A 155 15.86 3.01 -29.96
CA GLU A 155 15.79 2.51 -31.33
C GLU A 155 16.24 3.55 -32.37
N VAL A 156 16.32 4.80 -31.98
CA VAL A 156 16.78 5.90 -32.82
C VAL A 156 18.27 6.13 -32.62
#